data_d5d9ecd0e1547f2b4ec38fd59ac5dbda
#
_entry.id   d5d9ecd0e1547f2b4ec38fd59ac5dbda
#
_cell.length_a   1.000
_cell.length_b   1.000
_cell.length_c   1.000
_cell.angle_alpha   90.00
_cell.angle_beta   90.00
_cell.angle_gamma   90.00
#
_symmetry.space_group_name_H-M   'P 1'
#
loop_
_entity.id
_entity.type
_entity.pdbx_description
1 polymer ?
#
loop_
_entity_poly.entity_id
_entity_poly.type
_entity_poly.pdbx_seq_one_letter_code
_entity_poly.pdbx_strand_id
1 'polypeptide(L)'
;QDKLKSISANIDGGQPWRRGFGDNIVYTDWKKNNYFKAVKNEIKNNGRIGIEYDHINFENLKKLQYLLPDSEFADISKITMRQRMVKSDEEIDLIRNGSQVADIGGAACVEAIGEGVPEHEIALHSTSAMVREIAHRYPGSDIMDTWTWFQSGINTDGAHNPVSTRK
;
A
#
# COMPACT_ATOMS: atom_id res chain seq x y z
N GLN A 1 -25.99 8.88 -5.20
CA GLN A 1 -25.16 8.36 -6.28
C GLN A 1 -23.72 8.32 -5.76
N ASP A 2 -23.22 7.14 -5.58
CA ASP A 2 -21.89 6.90 -5.03
C ASP A 2 -20.85 7.31 -6.07
N LYS A 3 -20.13 8.38 -5.79
CA LYS A 3 -19.01 8.85 -6.61
C LYS A 3 -17.72 8.56 -5.88
N LEU A 4 -16.86 7.78 -6.50
CA LEU A 4 -15.49 7.61 -6.03
C LEU A 4 -14.62 8.74 -6.60
N LYS A 5 -13.84 9.37 -5.73
CA LYS A 5 -12.90 10.42 -6.10
C LYS A 5 -11.57 10.18 -5.40
N SER A 6 -10.49 10.25 -6.15
CA SER A 6 -9.14 10.31 -5.60
C SER A 6 -8.63 11.74 -5.63
N ILE A 7 -7.87 12.14 -4.61
CA ILE A 7 -7.24 13.46 -4.52
C ILE A 7 -5.74 13.26 -4.36
N SER A 8 -4.98 13.68 -5.35
CA SER A 8 -3.53 13.48 -5.39
C SER A 8 -2.76 14.77 -5.67
N ALA A 9 -1.50 14.80 -5.24
CA ALA A 9 -0.57 15.84 -5.65
C ALA A 9 -0.20 15.69 -7.13
N ASN A 10 0.19 16.78 -7.79
CA ASN A 10 0.55 16.77 -9.20
C ASN A 10 1.69 15.79 -9.54
N ILE A 11 2.63 15.58 -8.63
CA ILE A 11 3.72 14.61 -8.83
C ILE A 11 3.17 13.18 -9.03
N ASP A 12 2.05 12.86 -8.38
CA ASP A 12 1.40 11.55 -8.46
C ASP A 12 0.14 11.56 -9.35
N GLY A 13 -0.10 12.65 -10.06
CA GLY A 13 -1.36 12.88 -10.80
C GLY A 13 -1.70 11.80 -11.83
N GLY A 14 -0.73 11.08 -12.35
CA GLY A 14 -0.94 9.96 -13.25
C GLY A 14 -1.27 8.63 -12.56
N GLN A 15 -0.96 8.47 -11.30
CA GLN A 15 -1.10 7.21 -10.58
C GLN A 15 -2.58 6.82 -10.33
N PRO A 16 -3.42 7.71 -9.76
CA PRO A 16 -4.83 7.42 -9.57
C PRO A 16 -5.56 7.16 -10.88
N TRP A 17 -5.18 7.84 -11.94
CA TRP A 17 -5.77 7.63 -13.26
C TRP A 17 -5.48 6.23 -13.83
N ARG A 18 -4.29 5.69 -13.56
CA ARG A 18 -3.89 4.37 -14.05
C ARG A 18 -4.38 3.22 -13.17
N ARG A 19 -4.52 3.44 -11.86
CA ARG A 19 -4.69 2.40 -10.84
C ARG A 19 -5.98 2.55 -10.01
N GLY A 20 -6.64 3.69 -10.09
CA GLY A 20 -7.86 3.98 -9.33
C GLY A 20 -9.11 3.88 -10.18
N PHE A 21 -10.24 3.96 -9.49
CA PHE A 21 -11.56 4.07 -10.09
C PHE A 21 -12.15 5.45 -9.79
N GLY A 22 -13.03 5.94 -10.69
CA GLY A 22 -13.71 7.21 -10.51
C GLY A 22 -12.91 8.42 -10.95
N ASP A 23 -13.30 9.60 -10.44
CA ASP A 23 -12.69 10.87 -10.82
C ASP A 23 -11.36 11.08 -10.06
N ASN A 24 -10.36 11.63 -10.75
CA ASN A 24 -9.11 12.03 -10.13
C ASN A 24 -9.00 13.56 -10.07
N ILE A 25 -8.82 14.08 -8.87
CA ILE A 25 -8.61 15.50 -8.61
C ILE A 25 -7.14 15.72 -8.27
N VAL A 26 -6.49 16.54 -9.08
CA VAL A 26 -5.07 16.84 -8.93
C VAL A 26 -4.91 18.27 -8.42
N TYR A 27 -4.21 18.47 -7.30
CA TYR A 27 -3.80 19.78 -6.87
C TYR A 27 -2.35 20.05 -7.29
N THR A 28 -2.12 21.21 -7.91
CA THR A 28 -0.85 21.56 -8.58
C THR A 28 0.04 22.48 -7.78
N ASP A 29 -0.49 23.09 -6.74
CA ASP A 29 0.23 24.05 -5.91
C ASP A 29 0.78 23.36 -4.66
N TRP A 30 2.06 23.49 -4.43
CA TRP A 30 2.80 22.90 -3.29
C TRP A 30 2.65 23.66 -1.98
N LYS A 31 1.75 24.63 -1.90
CA LYS A 31 1.50 25.36 -0.66
C LYS A 31 0.95 24.43 0.43
N LYS A 32 1.38 24.68 1.64
CA LYS A 32 0.89 23.99 2.83
C LYS A 32 -0.64 23.95 2.84
N ASN A 33 -1.20 22.79 3.12
CA ASN A 33 -2.64 22.52 3.22
C ASN A 33 -3.45 22.54 1.90
N ASN A 34 -2.83 22.54 0.73
CA ASN A 34 -3.57 22.49 -0.54
C ASN A 34 -4.37 21.19 -0.70
N TYR A 35 -3.89 20.06 -0.18
CA TYR A 35 -4.66 18.83 -0.10
C TYR A 35 -6.02 19.05 0.58
N PHE A 36 -6.02 19.69 1.76
CA PHE A 36 -7.24 19.95 2.52
C PHE A 36 -8.18 20.95 1.83
N LYS A 37 -7.64 21.88 1.06
CA LYS A 37 -8.46 22.78 0.22
C LYS A 37 -9.14 22.00 -0.91
N ALA A 38 -8.42 21.09 -1.55
CA ALA A 38 -8.99 20.21 -2.56
C ALA A 38 -10.12 19.34 -1.98
N VAL A 39 -9.91 18.74 -0.80
CA VAL A 39 -10.95 18.00 -0.07
C VAL A 39 -12.17 18.88 0.21
N LYS A 40 -11.96 20.10 0.72
CA LYS A 40 -13.06 21.05 1.01
C LYS A 40 -13.89 21.39 -0.23
N ASN A 41 -13.27 21.53 -1.39
CA ASN A 41 -13.97 21.86 -2.62
C ASN A 41 -14.90 20.74 -3.10
N GLU A 42 -14.61 19.49 -2.71
CA GLU A 42 -15.38 18.32 -3.10
C GLU A 42 -16.48 17.93 -2.11
N ILE A 43 -16.34 18.33 -0.86
CA ILE A 43 -17.26 17.96 0.21
C ILE A 43 -18.14 19.14 0.56
N LYS A 44 -19.46 18.93 0.58
CA LYS A 44 -20.42 19.92 1.09
C LYS A 44 -20.24 20.07 2.60
N ASN A 45 -20.11 21.32 3.06
CA ASN A 45 -19.90 21.65 4.48
C ASN A 45 -21.21 21.71 5.25
N ASN A 46 -21.97 20.65 5.30
CA ASN A 46 -23.21 20.59 6.11
C ASN A 46 -23.75 19.16 6.21
N GLY A 47 -22.88 18.18 6.19
CA GLY A 47 -23.29 16.79 6.19
C GLY A 47 -22.54 15.94 7.20
N ARG A 48 -22.83 14.65 7.16
CA ARG A 48 -22.11 13.66 7.95
C ARG A 48 -20.98 13.08 7.14
N ILE A 49 -19.77 13.12 7.68
CA ILE A 49 -18.53 12.68 7.04
C ILE A 49 -17.97 11.50 7.82
N GLY A 50 -17.87 10.34 7.13
CA GLY A 50 -17.20 9.18 7.68
C GLY A 50 -15.69 9.28 7.51
N ILE A 51 -14.93 9.00 8.57
CA ILE A 51 -13.47 9.00 8.55
C ILE A 51 -12.95 7.74 9.25
N GLU A 52 -11.90 7.15 8.74
CA GLU A 52 -11.16 6.08 9.40
C GLU A 52 -10.25 6.69 10.49
N TYR A 53 -10.72 6.68 11.73
CA TYR A 53 -9.99 7.29 12.87
C TYR A 53 -8.71 6.52 13.23
N ASP A 54 -8.61 5.28 12.85
CA ASP A 54 -7.40 4.47 13.01
C ASP A 54 -6.29 4.77 11.97
N HIS A 55 -6.61 5.55 10.92
CA HIS A 55 -5.67 5.94 9.87
C HIS A 55 -5.36 7.44 9.85
N ILE A 56 -6.34 8.28 10.13
CA ILE A 56 -6.11 9.72 10.12
C ILE A 56 -5.31 10.15 11.36
N ASN A 57 -4.26 10.93 11.16
CA ASN A 57 -3.60 11.52 12.32
C ASN A 57 -4.40 12.70 12.90
N PHE A 58 -4.14 13.00 14.17
CA PHE A 58 -4.90 14.00 14.91
C PHE A 58 -4.81 15.41 14.33
N GLU A 59 -3.66 15.81 13.78
CA GLU A 59 -3.49 17.12 13.15
C GLU A 59 -4.35 17.25 11.90
N ASN A 60 -4.39 16.21 11.08
CA ASN A 60 -5.20 16.19 9.87
C ASN A 60 -6.69 16.22 10.17
N LEU A 61 -7.13 15.49 11.19
CA LEU A 61 -8.52 15.55 11.65
C LEU A 61 -8.91 16.96 12.09
N LYS A 62 -8.08 17.62 12.89
CA LYS A 62 -8.31 19.01 13.29
C LYS A 62 -8.40 19.97 12.11
N LYS A 63 -7.56 19.81 11.10
CA LYS A 63 -7.60 20.62 9.88
C LYS A 63 -8.91 20.43 9.13
N LEU A 64 -9.39 19.20 9.00
CA LEU A 64 -10.67 18.92 8.37
C LEU A 64 -11.84 19.55 9.17
N GLN A 65 -11.85 19.38 10.47
CA GLN A 65 -12.86 20.00 11.35
C GLN A 65 -12.86 21.54 11.24
N TYR A 66 -11.69 22.16 11.19
CA TYR A 66 -11.57 23.59 10.99
C TYR A 66 -12.10 24.07 9.62
N LEU A 67 -11.89 23.28 8.57
CA LEU A 67 -12.31 23.64 7.21
C LEU A 67 -13.78 23.33 6.92
N LEU A 68 -14.37 22.40 7.67
CA LEU A 68 -15.75 21.92 7.53
C LEU A 68 -16.48 22.00 8.88
N PRO A 69 -16.63 23.22 9.45
CA PRO A 69 -17.12 23.41 10.81
C PRO A 69 -18.58 23.00 11.00
N ASP A 70 -19.37 22.99 9.92
CA ASP A 70 -20.80 22.64 9.97
C ASP A 70 -21.06 21.15 9.67
N SER A 71 -19.98 20.33 9.58
CA SER A 71 -20.06 18.91 9.32
C SER A 71 -19.90 18.08 10.60
N GLU A 72 -20.66 16.99 10.69
CA GLU A 72 -20.48 15.95 11.71
C GLU A 72 -19.45 14.92 11.23
N PHE A 73 -18.47 14.61 12.07
CA PHE A 73 -17.46 13.57 11.76
C PHE A 73 -17.79 12.30 12.53
N ALA A 74 -17.81 11.18 11.81
CA ALA A 74 -18.12 9.87 12.39
C ALA A 74 -17.00 8.86 12.05
N ASP A 75 -16.65 8.05 13.03
CA ASP A 75 -15.70 6.95 12.82
C ASP A 75 -16.34 5.81 12.01
N ILE A 76 -15.71 5.45 10.88
CA ILE A 76 -16.10 4.34 10.03
C ILE A 76 -15.06 3.22 9.98
N SER A 77 -13.99 3.30 10.77
CA SER A 77 -12.86 2.35 10.75
C SER A 77 -13.30 0.89 10.83
N LYS A 78 -14.24 0.57 11.72
CA LYS A 78 -14.75 -0.80 11.86
C LYS A 78 -15.53 -1.29 10.64
N ILE A 79 -16.21 -0.39 9.95
CA ILE A 79 -17.01 -0.72 8.76
C ILE A 79 -16.05 -1.03 7.59
N THR A 80 -15.11 -0.15 7.33
CA THR A 80 -14.12 -0.31 6.26
C THR A 80 -13.18 -1.49 6.50
N MET A 81 -12.78 -1.74 7.76
CA MET A 81 -12.02 -2.92 8.13
C MET A 81 -12.80 -4.21 7.83
N ARG A 82 -14.08 -4.26 8.19
CA ARG A 82 -14.92 -5.43 7.92
C ARG A 82 -15.06 -5.69 6.41
N GLN A 83 -15.20 -4.65 5.60
CA GLN A 83 -15.21 -4.79 4.15
C GLN A 83 -13.90 -5.40 3.61
N ARG A 84 -12.75 -4.96 4.13
CA ARG A 84 -11.44 -5.50 3.74
C ARG A 84 -11.18 -6.94 4.23
N MET A 85 -11.82 -7.36 5.30
CA MET A 85 -11.65 -8.72 5.84
C MET A 85 -12.31 -9.79 4.96
N VAL A 86 -13.39 -9.47 4.29
CA VAL A 86 -14.11 -10.38 3.39
C VAL A 86 -13.69 -10.06 1.95
N LYS A 87 -13.05 -11.03 1.30
CA LYS A 87 -12.50 -10.89 -0.05
C LYS A 87 -13.52 -11.38 -1.08
N SER A 88 -13.59 -10.71 -2.23
CA SER A 88 -14.28 -11.22 -3.41
C SER A 88 -13.52 -12.39 -4.05
N ASP A 89 -14.15 -13.11 -4.96
CA ASP A 89 -13.49 -14.20 -5.70
C ASP A 89 -12.29 -13.69 -6.51
N GLU A 90 -12.40 -12.51 -7.12
CA GLU A 90 -11.32 -11.87 -7.85
C GLU A 90 -10.13 -11.50 -6.95
N GLU A 91 -10.39 -10.98 -5.75
CA GLU A 91 -9.34 -10.70 -4.76
C GLU A 91 -8.69 -11.99 -4.25
N ILE A 92 -9.47 -13.08 -4.09
CA ILE A 92 -8.93 -14.40 -3.74
C ILE A 92 -8.01 -14.92 -4.83
N ASP A 93 -8.37 -14.76 -6.09
CA ASP A 93 -7.52 -15.18 -7.21
C ASP A 93 -6.22 -14.38 -7.28
N LEU A 94 -6.26 -13.08 -7.00
CA LEU A 94 -5.05 -12.26 -6.89
C LEU A 94 -4.15 -12.74 -5.74
N ILE A 95 -4.72 -13.09 -4.59
CA ILE A 95 -3.98 -13.64 -3.45
C ILE A 95 -3.33 -14.99 -3.81
N ARG A 96 -4.05 -15.87 -4.51
CA ARG A 96 -3.50 -17.14 -4.99
C ARG A 96 -2.32 -16.95 -5.94
N ASN A 97 -2.46 -16.01 -6.87
CA ASN A 97 -1.39 -15.66 -7.80
C ASN A 97 -0.15 -15.12 -7.06
N GLY A 98 -0.37 -14.23 -6.09
CA GLY A 98 0.71 -13.73 -5.23
C GLY A 98 1.40 -14.84 -4.44
N SER A 99 0.64 -15.79 -3.90
CA SER A 99 1.20 -16.95 -3.18
C SER A 99 2.07 -17.82 -4.09
N GLN A 100 1.67 -18.08 -5.34
CA GLN A 100 2.49 -18.84 -6.30
C GLN A 100 3.81 -18.12 -6.62
N VAL A 101 3.80 -16.80 -6.73
CA VAL A 101 5.03 -16.01 -6.89
C VAL A 101 5.92 -16.11 -5.65
N ALA A 102 5.32 -16.06 -4.46
CA ALA A 102 6.05 -16.23 -3.19
C ALA A 102 6.69 -17.62 -3.07
N ASP A 103 6.02 -18.69 -3.53
CA ASP A 103 6.58 -20.04 -3.57
C ASP A 103 7.86 -20.13 -4.44
N ILE A 104 7.88 -19.41 -5.56
CA ILE A 104 9.08 -19.31 -6.41
C ILE A 104 10.21 -18.59 -5.68
N GLY A 105 9.88 -17.50 -4.97
CA GLY A 105 10.85 -16.83 -4.12
C GLY A 105 11.40 -17.73 -3.02
N GLY A 106 10.53 -18.51 -2.37
CA GLY A 106 10.92 -19.50 -1.36
C GLY A 106 11.84 -20.58 -1.91
N ALA A 107 11.52 -21.13 -3.08
CA ALA A 107 12.39 -22.12 -3.77
C ALA A 107 13.77 -21.53 -4.09
N ALA A 108 13.81 -20.30 -4.62
CA ALA A 108 15.06 -19.59 -4.90
C ALA A 108 15.87 -19.30 -3.62
N CYS A 109 15.22 -19.00 -2.49
CA CYS A 109 15.92 -18.94 -1.19
C CYS A 109 16.63 -20.25 -0.86
N VAL A 110 15.90 -21.37 -0.94
CA VAL A 110 16.46 -22.69 -0.60
C VAL A 110 17.64 -23.04 -1.52
N GLU A 111 17.55 -22.71 -2.79
CA GLU A 111 18.63 -22.92 -3.76
C GLU A 111 19.89 -22.11 -3.45
N ALA A 112 19.72 -20.89 -2.95
CA ALA A 112 20.81 -19.96 -2.67
C ALA A 112 21.48 -20.19 -1.30
N ILE A 113 20.87 -20.95 -0.40
CA ILE A 113 21.46 -21.25 0.92
C ILE A 113 22.72 -22.09 0.76
N GLY A 114 23.83 -21.57 1.28
CA GLY A 114 25.12 -22.27 1.24
C GLY A 114 26.09 -21.74 2.29
N GLU A 115 27.12 -22.52 2.62
CA GLU A 115 28.17 -22.09 3.54
C GLU A 115 28.87 -20.84 3.03
N GLY A 116 28.94 -19.81 3.85
CA GLY A 116 29.60 -18.54 3.52
C GLY A 116 28.81 -17.60 2.62
N VAL A 117 27.61 -17.96 2.20
CA VAL A 117 26.72 -17.06 1.46
C VAL A 117 26.06 -16.08 2.42
N PRO A 118 26.19 -14.76 2.23
CA PRO A 118 25.60 -13.79 3.14
C PRO A 118 24.09 -13.65 2.95
N GLU A 119 23.38 -13.29 4.02
CA GLU A 119 21.92 -13.13 4.06
C GLU A 119 21.38 -12.27 2.91
N HIS A 120 22.04 -11.15 2.61
CA HIS A 120 21.59 -10.24 1.56
C HIS A 120 21.68 -10.85 0.15
N GLU A 121 22.65 -11.71 -0.13
CA GLU A 121 22.73 -12.38 -1.42
C GLU A 121 21.58 -13.37 -1.62
N ILE A 122 21.20 -14.11 -0.57
CA ILE A 122 20.05 -15.00 -0.60
C ILE A 122 18.75 -14.19 -0.82
N ALA A 123 18.60 -13.08 -0.08
CA ALA A 123 17.44 -12.20 -0.23
C ALA A 123 17.32 -11.58 -1.63
N LEU A 124 18.45 -11.15 -2.23
CA LEU A 124 18.50 -10.61 -3.59
C LEU A 124 18.16 -11.67 -4.64
N HIS A 125 18.67 -12.90 -4.47
CA HIS A 125 18.39 -14.01 -5.38
C HIS A 125 16.88 -14.33 -5.40
N SER A 126 16.27 -14.48 -4.24
CA SER A 126 14.85 -14.71 -4.10
C SER A 126 14.00 -13.57 -4.67
N THR A 127 14.31 -12.33 -4.30
CA THR A 127 13.60 -11.16 -4.82
C THR A 127 13.67 -11.08 -6.34
N SER A 128 14.86 -11.33 -6.91
CA SER A 128 15.05 -11.33 -8.37
C SER A 128 14.25 -12.42 -9.07
N ALA A 129 14.11 -13.60 -8.47
CA ALA A 129 13.28 -14.67 -9.00
C ALA A 129 11.81 -14.29 -9.04
N MET A 130 11.27 -13.72 -7.94
CA MET A 130 9.89 -13.24 -7.89
C MET A 130 9.61 -12.12 -8.90
N VAL A 131 10.50 -11.13 -9.00
CA VAL A 131 10.35 -10.02 -9.95
C VAL A 131 10.31 -10.50 -11.39
N ARG A 132 11.19 -11.44 -11.77
CA ARG A 132 11.18 -12.03 -13.11
C ARG A 132 9.91 -12.82 -13.38
N GLU A 133 9.42 -13.57 -12.40
CA GLU A 133 8.19 -14.32 -12.54
C GLU A 133 6.97 -13.43 -12.71
N ILE A 134 6.87 -12.34 -11.94
CA ILE A 134 5.80 -11.34 -12.11
C ILE A 134 5.85 -10.75 -13.52
N ALA A 135 7.03 -10.33 -13.98
CA ALA A 135 7.19 -9.76 -15.32
C ALA A 135 6.82 -10.75 -16.44
N HIS A 136 7.09 -12.04 -16.24
CA HIS A 136 6.75 -13.09 -17.19
C HIS A 136 5.26 -13.44 -17.21
N ARG A 137 4.66 -13.67 -16.03
CA ARG A 137 3.24 -14.07 -15.92
C ARG A 137 2.27 -12.93 -16.13
N TYR A 138 2.63 -11.74 -15.69
CA TYR A 138 1.74 -10.57 -15.65
C TYR A 138 2.38 -9.40 -16.40
N PRO A 139 2.60 -9.51 -17.71
CA PRO A 139 3.21 -8.43 -18.48
C PRO A 139 2.35 -7.16 -18.40
N GLY A 140 2.98 -6.06 -18.08
CA GLY A 140 2.33 -4.77 -17.84
C GLY A 140 1.89 -4.51 -16.40
N SER A 141 2.05 -5.48 -15.50
CA SER A 141 1.88 -5.24 -14.06
C SER A 141 3.00 -4.36 -13.50
N ASP A 142 2.64 -3.51 -12.57
CA ASP A 142 3.63 -2.77 -11.80
C ASP A 142 4.28 -3.70 -10.76
N ILE A 143 5.60 -3.68 -10.74
CA ILE A 143 6.38 -4.47 -9.78
C ILE A 143 6.80 -3.52 -8.67
N MET A 144 6.09 -3.60 -7.55
CA MET A 144 6.35 -2.78 -6.36
C MET A 144 6.33 -3.67 -5.12
N ASP A 145 7.09 -3.26 -4.11
CA ASP A 145 7.12 -3.90 -2.79
C ASP A 145 7.39 -5.42 -2.81
N THR A 146 8.10 -5.88 -3.86
CA THR A 146 8.50 -7.27 -3.99
C THR A 146 9.91 -7.43 -3.45
N TRP A 147 10.04 -8.03 -2.29
CA TRP A 147 11.32 -8.19 -1.60
C TRP A 147 11.29 -9.37 -0.63
N THR A 148 12.47 -9.83 -0.26
CA THR A 148 12.65 -10.97 0.64
C THR A 148 13.38 -10.53 1.90
N TRP A 149 12.86 -10.92 3.04
CA TRP A 149 13.56 -10.86 4.32
C TRP A 149 14.14 -12.23 4.60
N PHE A 150 15.46 -12.34 4.61
CA PHE A 150 16.16 -13.55 4.92
C PHE A 150 17.06 -13.33 6.14
N GLN A 151 16.96 -14.21 7.10
CA GLN A 151 17.67 -14.11 8.38
C GLN A 151 18.28 -15.46 8.74
N SER A 152 19.43 -15.45 9.38
CA SER A 152 20.13 -16.65 9.82
C SER A 152 20.70 -16.52 11.23
N GLY A 153 20.86 -17.63 11.91
CA GLY A 153 21.50 -17.71 13.23
C GLY A 153 20.91 -16.74 14.23
N ILE A 154 21.74 -15.89 14.83
CA ILE A 154 21.28 -14.91 15.86
C ILE A 154 20.26 -13.90 15.31
N ASN A 155 20.26 -13.60 14.03
CA ASN A 155 19.32 -12.64 13.44
C ASN A 155 17.88 -13.18 13.35
N THR A 156 17.65 -14.44 13.68
CA THR A 156 16.29 -15.03 13.74
C THR A 156 15.58 -14.78 15.07
N ASP A 157 16.20 -14.07 15.99
CA ASP A 157 15.62 -13.73 17.30
C ASP A 157 14.49 -12.70 17.21
N GLY A 158 14.40 -11.95 16.10
CA GLY A 158 13.35 -10.98 15.82
C GLY A 158 12.81 -11.09 14.40
N ALA A 159 11.49 -11.17 14.25
CA ALA A 159 10.83 -11.38 12.98
C ALA A 159 11.10 -10.29 11.91
N HIS A 160 11.50 -9.10 12.35
CA HIS A 160 11.74 -7.95 11.46
C HIS A 160 13.18 -7.43 11.54
N ASN A 161 14.12 -8.26 11.95
CA ASN A 161 15.52 -7.88 11.86
C ASN A 161 15.90 -7.63 10.39
N PRO A 162 16.62 -6.55 10.10
CA PRO A 162 16.99 -6.24 8.72
C PRO A 162 17.91 -7.31 8.14
N VAL A 163 17.82 -7.50 6.84
CA VAL A 163 18.77 -8.34 6.10
C VAL A 163 20.17 -7.77 6.25
N SER A 164 21.14 -8.63 6.52
CA SER A 164 22.50 -8.24 6.85
C SER A 164 23.56 -8.89 5.96
N THR A 165 24.83 -8.57 6.26
CA THR A 165 25.99 -9.22 5.62
C THR A 165 26.43 -10.48 6.35
N ARG A 166 25.67 -10.97 7.34
CA ARG A 166 25.96 -12.22 8.03
C ARG A 166 26.01 -13.38 7.06
N LYS A 167 26.98 -14.26 7.28
CA LYS A 167 27.20 -15.52 6.54
C LYS A 167 26.78 -16.71 7.38
#